data_db6522cf8001e59fc89f4cbfef21aeac
#
_entry.id   db6522cf8001e59fc89f4cbfef21aeac
#
_cell.length_a   1.000
_cell.length_b   1.000
_cell.length_c   1.000
_cell.angle_alpha   90.00
_cell.angle_beta   90.00
_cell.angle_gamma   90.00
#
_symmetry.space_group_name_H-M   'P 1'
#
loop_
_entity.id
_entity.type
_entity.pdbx_description
1 polymer ?
#
loop_
_entity_poly.entity_id
_entity_poly.type
_entity_poly.pdbx_seq_one_letter_code
_entity_poly.pdbx_strand_id
1 'polypeptide(L)'
;PRDGATGGDLRITNSSVVAKSDFPGLFAGGNLAISGGSVQSTSTADAALWASGDLTIGENAHVTLDGKYPSGCHGKFMVYAAEIDAKNTNDDNIPALFDNLAIGNDYDLTSAVAVDGEGTTIDLIEHDGAEQAKDFLHLYKNIHFVTGEKSASYSFPFTKIVKKGGDIAPKPQEFELEIFNVGVGQIEDYADVTVTATVATNGAGEYEGLLTIKGPKSQVRDITCEGFCVREKNTGVANWTYSDAVYQIFGYEYEITTDGQSAAQSSYDIFPVKLVETDNGAFYEKTQDTPVASMTFE
;
A
#
# COMPACT_ATOMS: atom_id res chain seq x y z
N PRO A 1 38.06 0.68 -6.18
CA PRO A 1 38.12 -0.53 -5.37
C PRO A 1 39.34 -1.32 -5.77
N ARG A 2 40.18 -1.69 -4.81
CA ARG A 2 41.25 -2.66 -5.06
C ARG A 2 40.58 -3.99 -5.31
N ASP A 3 40.90 -4.64 -6.40
CA ASP A 3 40.44 -5.98 -6.73
C ASP A 3 40.62 -6.89 -5.51
N GLY A 4 39.49 -7.47 -5.03
CA GLY A 4 39.47 -8.42 -3.94
C GLY A 4 39.07 -7.90 -2.55
N ALA A 5 38.73 -6.66 -2.38
CA ALA A 5 38.12 -6.18 -1.12
C ALA A 5 36.64 -6.57 -1.07
N THR A 6 36.30 -7.64 -0.38
CA THR A 6 34.93 -7.91 0.07
C THR A 6 34.59 -6.88 1.16
N GLY A 7 34.05 -5.76 0.77
CA GLY A 7 33.48 -4.78 1.71
C GLY A 7 32.24 -5.36 2.36
N GLY A 8 31.95 -4.92 3.59
CA GLY A 8 30.75 -5.33 4.31
C GLY A 8 29.50 -4.59 3.82
N ASP A 9 28.35 -5.11 4.20
CA ASP A 9 27.06 -4.43 4.03
C ASP A 9 26.98 -3.20 4.96
N LEU A 10 26.26 -2.18 4.50
CA LEU A 10 25.90 -1.02 5.31
C LEU A 10 24.38 -0.97 5.47
N ARG A 11 23.94 -0.89 6.72
CA ARG A 11 22.52 -0.70 7.03
C ARG A 11 22.31 0.54 7.88
N ILE A 12 21.39 1.40 7.46
CA ILE A 12 20.97 2.61 8.17
C ILE A 12 19.47 2.45 8.46
N THR A 13 19.09 2.46 9.74
CA THR A 13 17.69 2.22 10.13
C THR A 13 17.25 3.33 11.09
N ASN A 14 16.15 4.00 10.77
CA ASN A 14 15.49 5.04 11.58
C ASN A 14 16.48 6.06 12.18
N SER A 15 17.46 6.46 11.38
CA SER A 15 18.58 7.28 11.84
C SER A 15 18.70 8.57 11.03
N SER A 16 19.27 9.61 11.64
CA SER A 16 19.68 10.82 10.93
C SER A 16 21.18 10.73 10.64
N VAL A 17 21.54 10.70 9.35
CA VAL A 17 22.93 10.58 8.90
C VAL A 17 23.27 11.73 7.96
N VAL A 18 24.40 12.38 8.22
CA VAL A 18 25.00 13.39 7.31
C VAL A 18 26.40 12.95 6.96
N ALA A 19 26.65 12.63 5.69
CA ALA A 19 27.93 12.24 5.16
C ALA A 19 28.44 13.25 4.14
N LYS A 20 29.73 13.63 4.24
CA LYS A 20 30.40 14.51 3.27
C LYS A 20 31.81 13.97 2.99
N SER A 21 32.15 13.86 1.70
CA SER A 21 33.43 13.30 1.26
C SER A 21 33.83 13.81 -0.11
N ASP A 22 35.11 13.72 -0.44
CA ASP A 22 35.62 13.84 -1.82
C ASP A 22 35.60 12.48 -2.57
N PHE A 23 35.33 11.38 -1.85
CA PHE A 23 35.02 10.03 -2.37
C PHE A 23 33.51 9.79 -2.27
N PRO A 24 32.98 8.59 -2.52
CA PRO A 24 31.57 8.34 -2.26
C PRO A 24 31.21 8.80 -0.85
N GLY A 25 30.17 9.62 -0.73
CA GLY A 25 29.71 10.15 0.55
C GLY A 25 29.28 9.04 1.51
N LEU A 26 28.50 8.08 1.00
CA LEU A 26 28.21 6.81 1.63
C LEU A 26 28.63 5.67 0.70
N PHE A 27 29.41 4.73 1.21
CA PHE A 27 29.92 3.60 0.46
C PHE A 27 29.70 2.28 1.20
N ALA A 28 29.14 1.30 0.49
CA ALA A 28 29.09 -0.08 0.94
C ALA A 28 29.86 -0.97 -0.06
N GLY A 29 30.80 -1.77 0.43
CA GLY A 29 31.52 -2.75 -0.38
C GLY A 29 30.70 -4.01 -0.68
N GLY A 30 29.57 -4.20 -0.01
CA GLY A 30 28.50 -5.15 -0.24
C GLY A 30 27.19 -4.43 -0.53
N ASN A 31 26.10 -4.84 0.12
CA ASN A 31 24.78 -4.22 -0.01
C ASN A 31 24.65 -2.97 0.86
N LEU A 32 23.79 -2.03 0.43
CA LEU A 32 23.42 -0.86 1.21
C LEU A 32 21.88 -0.84 1.39
N ALA A 33 21.43 -0.72 2.63
CA ALA A 33 20.02 -0.58 2.94
C ALA A 33 19.78 0.66 3.81
N ILE A 34 18.85 1.52 3.38
CA ILE A 34 18.36 2.68 4.13
C ILE A 34 16.87 2.43 4.40
N SER A 35 16.51 2.38 5.68
CA SER A 35 15.19 1.97 6.15
C SER A 35 14.72 2.99 7.19
N GLY A 36 13.86 3.93 6.76
CA GLY A 36 13.39 5.05 7.58
C GLY A 36 14.47 6.08 7.91
N GLY A 37 14.05 7.14 8.60
CA GLY A 37 14.92 8.23 9.01
C GLY A 37 15.33 9.17 7.88
N SER A 38 16.38 9.97 8.11
CA SER A 38 16.86 10.96 7.15
C SER A 38 18.35 10.77 6.85
N VAL A 39 18.70 10.68 5.57
CA VAL A 39 20.08 10.52 5.10
C VAL A 39 20.41 11.65 4.14
N GLN A 40 21.42 12.45 4.48
CA GLN A 40 22.00 13.44 3.57
C GLN A 40 23.42 13.01 3.22
N SER A 41 23.70 12.80 1.95
CA SER A 41 25.02 12.40 1.47
C SER A 41 25.50 13.31 0.36
N THR A 42 26.72 13.81 0.51
CA THR A 42 27.35 14.76 -0.43
C THR A 42 28.75 14.26 -0.80
N SER A 43 29.05 14.30 -2.11
CA SER A 43 30.40 14.06 -2.63
C SER A 43 30.81 15.13 -3.62
N THR A 44 32.01 15.70 -3.45
CA THR A 44 32.55 16.74 -4.35
C THR A 44 33.27 16.17 -5.58
N ALA A 45 33.63 14.90 -5.58
CA ALA A 45 34.40 14.30 -6.66
C ALA A 45 33.92 12.91 -7.11
N ASP A 46 32.89 12.34 -6.46
CA ASP A 46 32.36 10.99 -6.72
C ASP A 46 30.82 10.96 -6.54
N ALA A 47 30.21 9.78 -6.54
CA ALA A 47 28.79 9.59 -6.23
C ALA A 47 28.49 9.95 -4.77
N ALA A 48 27.33 10.57 -4.50
CA ALA A 48 26.91 10.81 -3.12
C ALA A 48 26.68 9.51 -2.36
N LEU A 49 26.21 8.47 -3.06
CA LEU A 49 25.92 7.17 -2.47
C LEU A 49 26.30 6.07 -3.46
N TRP A 50 26.99 5.03 -2.97
CA TRP A 50 27.38 3.90 -3.81
C TRP A 50 27.39 2.57 -3.04
N ALA A 51 26.81 1.52 -3.66
CA ALA A 51 26.92 0.15 -3.20
C ALA A 51 27.56 -0.74 -4.27
N SER A 52 28.49 -1.64 -3.89
CA SER A 52 29.04 -2.63 -4.82
C SER A 52 28.10 -3.82 -5.03
N GLY A 53 27.15 -4.06 -4.10
CA GLY A 53 26.05 -5.01 -4.21
C GLY A 53 24.73 -4.31 -4.53
N ASP A 54 23.66 -4.74 -3.87
CA ASP A 54 22.33 -4.17 -4.00
C ASP A 54 22.18 -2.90 -3.14
N LEU A 55 21.33 -1.98 -3.61
CA LEU A 55 20.88 -0.80 -2.88
C LEU A 55 19.38 -0.88 -2.66
N THR A 56 18.96 -0.70 -1.40
CA THR A 56 17.54 -0.64 -1.03
C THR A 56 17.27 0.64 -0.23
N ILE A 57 16.26 1.41 -0.62
CA ILE A 57 15.78 2.59 0.11
C ILE A 57 14.27 2.43 0.34
N GLY A 58 13.82 2.56 1.59
CA GLY A 58 12.41 2.35 1.91
C GLY A 58 12.01 2.74 3.32
N GLU A 59 10.82 2.28 3.72
CA GLU A 59 10.23 2.48 5.05
C GLU A 59 10.13 3.97 5.46
N ASN A 60 9.68 4.82 4.51
CA ASN A 60 9.58 6.27 4.67
C ASN A 60 10.94 6.96 4.92
N ALA A 61 12.00 6.43 4.33
CA ALA A 61 13.30 7.08 4.33
C ALA A 61 13.27 8.39 3.52
N HIS A 62 13.94 9.40 4.06
CA HIS A 62 14.15 10.71 3.42
C HIS A 62 15.60 10.80 3.01
N VAL A 63 15.91 10.79 1.71
CA VAL A 63 17.28 10.67 1.22
C VAL A 63 17.62 11.82 0.29
N THR A 64 18.64 12.60 0.67
CA THR A 64 19.19 13.71 -0.14
C THR A 64 20.58 13.34 -0.63
N LEU A 65 20.77 13.33 -1.94
CA LEU A 65 22.00 12.94 -2.63
C LEU A 65 22.52 14.11 -3.47
N ASP A 66 23.74 14.55 -3.20
CA ASP A 66 24.40 15.61 -3.95
C ASP A 66 25.81 15.13 -4.33
N GLY A 67 26.00 14.70 -5.56
CA GLY A 67 27.24 14.09 -6.03
C GLY A 67 27.67 14.57 -7.41
N LYS A 68 28.94 14.33 -7.76
CA LYS A 68 29.49 14.63 -9.08
C LYS A 68 29.19 13.53 -10.10
N TYR A 69 28.95 12.33 -9.64
CA TYR A 69 28.59 11.16 -10.46
C TYR A 69 27.25 10.57 -10.02
N PRO A 70 26.61 9.76 -10.87
CA PRO A 70 25.36 9.12 -10.52
C PRO A 70 25.46 8.29 -9.23
N SER A 71 24.51 8.47 -8.36
CA SER A 71 24.35 7.65 -7.15
C SER A 71 23.59 6.37 -7.46
N GLY A 72 24.00 5.25 -6.86
CA GLY A 72 23.35 3.97 -7.09
C GLY A 72 24.17 2.76 -6.67
N CYS A 73 24.12 1.70 -7.47
CA CYS A 73 24.83 0.44 -7.17
C CYS A 73 25.11 -0.39 -8.44
N HIS A 74 25.98 -1.41 -8.31
CA HIS A 74 26.18 -2.39 -9.38
C HIS A 74 25.10 -3.49 -9.42
N GLY A 75 24.45 -3.77 -8.30
CA GLY A 75 23.38 -4.75 -8.19
C GLY A 75 22.01 -4.18 -8.52
N LYS A 76 20.99 -4.56 -7.76
CA LYS A 76 19.62 -4.02 -7.89
C LYS A 76 19.49 -2.74 -7.07
N PHE A 77 19.02 -1.68 -7.67
CA PHE A 77 18.63 -0.46 -6.96
C PHE A 77 17.11 -0.43 -6.81
N MET A 78 16.63 -0.74 -5.62
CA MET A 78 15.20 -0.81 -5.33
C MET A 78 14.77 0.31 -4.39
N VAL A 79 13.68 0.98 -4.75
CA VAL A 79 13.03 2.00 -3.92
C VAL A 79 11.61 1.54 -3.59
N TYR A 80 11.28 1.65 -2.31
CA TYR A 80 9.94 1.40 -1.76
C TYR A 80 9.37 2.73 -1.24
N ALA A 81 8.46 2.72 -0.23
CA ALA A 81 7.98 3.97 0.36
C ALA A 81 9.16 4.85 0.81
N ALA A 82 9.50 5.86 0.01
CA ALA A 82 10.64 6.76 0.27
C ALA A 82 10.49 8.10 -0.45
N GLU A 83 11.19 9.11 0.05
CA GLU A 83 11.37 10.41 -0.60
C GLU A 83 12.85 10.58 -0.95
N ILE A 84 13.15 10.87 -2.21
CA ILE A 84 14.52 11.00 -2.71
C ILE A 84 14.68 12.33 -3.45
N ASP A 85 15.61 13.13 -2.96
CA ASP A 85 16.17 14.28 -3.64
C ASP A 85 17.56 13.91 -4.17
N ALA A 86 17.75 13.90 -5.49
CA ALA A 86 19.04 13.59 -6.07
C ALA A 86 19.49 14.67 -7.05
N LYS A 87 20.76 15.09 -6.89
CA LYS A 87 21.37 16.11 -7.72
C LYS A 87 22.77 15.68 -8.15
N ASN A 88 23.05 15.82 -9.45
CA ASN A 88 24.39 15.73 -9.98
C ASN A 88 24.98 17.13 -10.14
N THR A 89 26.12 17.38 -9.50
CA THR A 89 26.83 18.67 -9.52
C THR A 89 27.86 18.80 -10.64
N ASN A 90 28.01 17.78 -11.50
CA ASN A 90 28.87 17.85 -12.66
C ASN A 90 28.33 18.88 -13.68
N ASP A 91 29.24 19.59 -14.38
CA ASP A 91 28.86 20.52 -15.45
C ASP A 91 28.35 19.77 -16.71
N ASP A 92 28.75 18.51 -16.90
CA ASP A 92 28.23 17.63 -17.95
C ASP A 92 26.77 17.24 -17.63
N ASN A 93 25.99 16.97 -18.67
CA ASN A 93 24.59 16.54 -18.51
C ASN A 93 24.51 15.04 -18.11
N ILE A 94 25.06 14.70 -16.95
CA ILE A 94 25.07 13.34 -16.40
C ILE A 94 23.90 13.22 -15.42
N PRO A 95 23.12 12.12 -15.48
CA PRO A 95 22.02 11.88 -14.55
C PRO A 95 22.47 11.83 -13.07
N ALA A 96 21.55 12.10 -12.14
CA ALA A 96 21.83 12.01 -10.71
C ALA A 96 21.81 10.58 -10.16
N LEU A 97 21.07 9.69 -10.82
CA LEU A 97 20.85 8.31 -10.40
C LEU A 97 21.29 7.32 -11.47
N PHE A 98 21.65 6.13 -11.04
CA PHE A 98 22.03 5.03 -11.92
C PHE A 98 20.82 4.42 -12.64
N ASP A 99 21.00 3.87 -13.83
CA ASP A 99 19.96 3.37 -14.73
C ASP A 99 19.27 2.07 -14.29
N ASN A 100 19.81 1.39 -13.25
CA ASN A 100 19.22 0.19 -12.67
C ASN A 100 18.23 0.48 -11.53
N LEU A 101 17.82 1.75 -11.34
CA LEU A 101 16.80 2.14 -10.40
C LEU A 101 15.44 1.54 -10.78
N ALA A 102 14.77 0.91 -9.82
CA ALA A 102 13.43 0.38 -9.96
C ALA A 102 12.60 0.65 -8.70
N ILE A 103 11.30 0.86 -8.88
CA ILE A 103 10.33 0.96 -7.78
C ILE A 103 9.76 -0.43 -7.52
N GLY A 104 9.60 -0.80 -6.25
CA GLY A 104 9.03 -2.10 -5.86
C GLY A 104 7.62 -2.30 -6.43
N ASN A 105 7.26 -3.53 -6.79
CA ASN A 105 6.02 -3.85 -7.51
C ASN A 105 4.73 -3.38 -6.82
N ASP A 106 4.73 -3.33 -5.47
CA ASP A 106 3.57 -2.91 -4.67
C ASP A 106 3.58 -1.40 -4.36
N TYR A 107 4.47 -0.64 -5.03
CA TYR A 107 4.65 0.79 -4.82
C TYR A 107 4.50 1.56 -6.13
N ASP A 108 4.13 2.83 -6.00
CA ASP A 108 3.99 3.77 -7.10
C ASP A 108 4.66 5.10 -6.79
N LEU A 109 4.94 5.86 -7.86
CA LEU A 109 5.25 7.28 -7.72
C LEU A 109 4.01 8.05 -7.27
N THR A 110 4.13 8.77 -6.17
CA THR A 110 3.12 9.70 -5.68
C THR A 110 3.46 11.15 -6.05
N SER A 111 4.73 11.43 -6.31
CA SER A 111 5.24 12.70 -6.84
C SER A 111 6.56 12.45 -7.58
N ALA A 112 6.80 13.14 -8.69
CA ALA A 112 8.07 13.12 -9.38
C ALA A 112 8.29 14.44 -10.14
N VAL A 113 9.27 15.22 -9.69
CA VAL A 113 9.61 16.53 -10.26
C VAL A 113 11.08 16.51 -10.68
N ALA A 114 11.36 16.87 -11.91
CA ALA A 114 12.71 16.94 -12.44
C ALA A 114 13.05 18.32 -12.98
N VAL A 115 14.33 18.60 -13.14
CA VAL A 115 14.82 19.78 -13.86
C VAL A 115 15.53 19.30 -15.11
N ASP A 116 15.06 19.79 -16.28
CA ASP A 116 15.63 19.45 -17.58
C ASP A 116 16.99 20.14 -17.83
N GLY A 117 17.60 19.88 -19.00
CA GLY A 117 18.87 20.45 -19.39
C GLY A 117 18.83 21.97 -19.67
N GLU A 118 17.65 22.56 -19.78
CA GLU A 118 17.40 23.99 -19.96
C GLU A 118 17.09 24.71 -18.64
N GLY A 119 16.97 23.96 -17.54
CA GLY A 119 16.62 24.47 -16.21
C GLY A 119 15.12 24.59 -15.96
N THR A 120 14.28 24.00 -16.81
CA THR A 120 12.83 23.98 -16.65
C THR A 120 12.41 22.86 -15.70
N THR A 121 11.52 23.19 -14.77
CA THR A 121 10.94 22.19 -13.87
C THR A 121 9.80 21.46 -14.59
N ILE A 122 9.83 20.12 -14.56
CA ILE A 122 8.86 19.24 -15.18
C ILE A 122 8.24 18.34 -14.10
N ASP A 123 6.92 18.32 -14.01
CA ASP A 123 6.21 17.26 -13.28
C ASP A 123 6.09 16.03 -14.19
N LEU A 124 6.82 14.95 -13.84
CA LEU A 124 6.92 13.76 -14.68
C LEU A 124 5.60 12.97 -14.68
N ILE A 125 4.82 13.04 -13.59
CA ILE A 125 3.56 12.32 -13.50
C ILE A 125 2.50 13.01 -14.38
N GLU A 126 2.46 14.34 -14.38
CA GLU A 126 1.55 15.09 -15.27
C GLU A 126 1.95 14.96 -16.75
N HIS A 127 3.26 14.89 -17.01
CA HIS A 127 3.80 14.85 -18.39
C HIS A 127 3.66 13.45 -19.02
N ASP A 128 4.06 12.39 -18.31
CA ASP A 128 4.22 11.05 -18.86
C ASP A 128 3.27 10.00 -18.26
N GLY A 129 2.61 10.34 -17.14
CA GLY A 129 1.88 9.39 -16.29
C GLY A 129 2.80 8.59 -15.37
N ALA A 130 2.28 8.16 -14.22
CA ALA A 130 3.09 7.55 -13.15
C ALA A 130 3.85 6.28 -13.59
N GLU A 131 3.28 5.45 -14.46
CA GLU A 131 3.93 4.22 -14.93
C GLU A 131 5.12 4.52 -15.84
N GLN A 132 5.01 5.46 -16.79
CA GLN A 132 6.11 5.84 -17.68
C GLN A 132 7.16 6.68 -16.95
N ALA A 133 6.75 7.54 -16.01
CA ALA A 133 7.66 8.35 -15.23
C ALA A 133 8.70 7.50 -14.45
N LYS A 134 8.32 6.30 -13.99
CA LYS A 134 9.25 5.36 -13.33
C LYS A 134 10.45 5.00 -14.19
N ASP A 135 10.22 4.81 -15.48
CA ASP A 135 11.28 4.41 -16.43
C ASP A 135 12.25 5.57 -16.74
N PHE A 136 11.88 6.81 -16.41
CA PHE A 136 12.66 8.01 -16.75
C PHE A 136 13.36 8.67 -15.56
N LEU A 137 13.14 8.22 -14.31
CA LEU A 137 13.75 8.82 -13.12
C LEU A 137 15.28 8.96 -13.21
N HIS A 138 15.93 8.00 -13.85
CA HIS A 138 17.38 7.95 -14.03
C HIS A 138 17.91 8.90 -15.14
N LEU A 139 17.06 9.61 -15.89
CA LEU A 139 17.49 10.46 -17.00
C LEU A 139 17.85 11.89 -16.58
N TYR A 140 17.46 12.30 -15.38
CA TYR A 140 17.55 13.69 -14.97
C TYR A 140 18.74 13.97 -14.06
N LYS A 141 19.35 15.14 -14.27
CA LYS A 141 20.45 15.67 -13.47
C LYS A 141 20.02 16.11 -12.08
N ASN A 142 18.80 16.63 -11.96
CA ASN A 142 18.17 17.00 -10.70
C ASN A 142 16.78 16.40 -10.68
N ILE A 143 16.50 15.61 -9.66
CA ILE A 143 15.21 14.95 -9.52
C ILE A 143 14.82 14.86 -8.05
N HIS A 144 13.56 15.16 -7.79
CA HIS A 144 12.87 14.87 -6.55
C HIS A 144 11.71 13.91 -6.83
N PHE A 145 11.62 12.82 -6.12
CA PHE A 145 10.47 11.93 -6.24
C PHE A 145 10.10 11.27 -4.91
N VAL A 146 8.82 10.96 -4.78
CA VAL A 146 8.24 10.26 -3.64
C VAL A 146 7.56 8.99 -4.13
N THR A 147 7.83 7.90 -3.44
CA THR A 147 7.15 6.63 -3.68
C THR A 147 6.27 6.28 -2.48
N GLY A 148 5.10 5.75 -2.75
CA GLY A 148 4.16 5.28 -1.74
C GLY A 148 3.60 3.91 -2.11
N GLU A 149 3.04 3.23 -1.13
CA GLU A 149 2.38 1.96 -1.36
C GLU A 149 1.14 2.13 -2.25
N LYS A 150 0.90 1.20 -3.17
CA LYS A 150 -0.31 1.19 -4.00
C LYS A 150 -1.56 1.07 -3.14
N SER A 151 -2.60 1.78 -3.54
CA SER A 151 -3.91 1.62 -2.93
C SER A 151 -4.61 0.40 -3.50
N ALA A 152 -5.26 -0.37 -2.64
CA ALA A 152 -6.17 -1.44 -3.02
C ALA A 152 -7.60 -1.12 -2.57
N SER A 153 -8.58 -1.69 -3.28
CA SER A 153 -9.99 -1.57 -2.93
C SER A 153 -10.70 -2.89 -3.23
N TYR A 154 -11.33 -3.46 -2.21
CA TYR A 154 -12.18 -4.65 -2.34
C TYR A 154 -13.62 -4.28 -2.01
N SER A 155 -14.57 -4.82 -2.79
CA SER A 155 -15.99 -4.56 -2.59
C SER A 155 -16.76 -5.87 -2.50
N PHE A 156 -17.62 -5.99 -1.49
CA PHE A 156 -18.40 -7.18 -1.18
C PHE A 156 -19.88 -6.82 -1.27
N PRO A 157 -20.67 -7.51 -2.09
CA PRO A 157 -22.07 -7.19 -2.27
C PRO A 157 -22.89 -7.60 -1.04
N PHE A 158 -23.88 -6.79 -0.70
CA PHE A 158 -24.89 -7.13 0.30
C PHE A 158 -26.28 -6.66 -0.10
N THR A 159 -27.28 -7.29 0.47
CA THR A 159 -28.70 -6.92 0.33
C THR A 159 -29.27 -6.60 1.69
N LYS A 160 -29.87 -5.41 1.85
CA LYS A 160 -30.69 -5.07 2.99
C LYS A 160 -32.16 -5.31 2.66
N ILE A 161 -32.80 -6.16 3.42
CA ILE A 161 -34.25 -6.42 3.32
C ILE A 161 -34.94 -5.67 4.44
N VAL A 162 -35.78 -4.73 4.07
CA VAL A 162 -36.63 -3.98 5.02
C VAL A 162 -38.03 -4.56 5.03
N LYS A 163 -38.46 -5.11 6.16
CA LYS A 163 -39.79 -5.67 6.36
C LYS A 163 -40.68 -4.69 7.11
N LYS A 164 -41.96 -4.72 6.79
CA LYS A 164 -42.98 -3.96 7.53
C LYS A 164 -43.27 -4.68 8.84
N GLY A 165 -43.08 -3.98 9.96
CA GLY A 165 -43.52 -4.42 11.29
C GLY A 165 -44.90 -3.86 11.65
N GLY A 166 -45.94 -4.71 11.67
CA GLY A 166 -47.27 -4.27 11.97
C GLY A 166 -47.91 -3.35 10.91
N ASP A 167 -48.70 -2.36 11.31
CA ASP A 167 -49.46 -1.46 10.40
C ASP A 167 -48.70 -0.21 9.97
N ILE A 168 -47.54 0.06 10.55
CA ILE A 168 -46.75 1.26 10.28
C ILE A 168 -45.78 0.97 9.12
N ALA A 169 -45.83 1.80 8.07
CA ALA A 169 -44.87 1.73 6.98
C ALA A 169 -43.48 2.17 7.46
N PRO A 170 -42.41 1.46 7.08
CA PRO A 170 -41.05 1.89 7.35
C PRO A 170 -40.77 3.28 6.75
N LYS A 171 -40.07 4.12 7.51
CA LYS A 171 -39.63 5.44 7.03
C LYS A 171 -38.29 5.26 6.27
N PRO A 172 -37.91 6.22 5.40
CA PRO A 172 -36.58 6.26 4.85
C PRO A 172 -35.52 6.21 5.94
N GLN A 173 -34.54 5.34 5.79
CA GLN A 173 -33.46 5.11 6.75
C GLN A 173 -32.18 4.76 6.01
N GLU A 174 -31.03 5.19 6.55
CA GLU A 174 -29.72 4.71 6.16
C GLU A 174 -29.28 3.62 7.12
N PHE A 175 -28.85 2.49 6.58
CA PHE A 175 -28.28 1.37 7.32
C PHE A 175 -26.78 1.31 7.08
N GLU A 176 -26.05 0.98 8.12
CA GLU A 176 -24.59 0.86 8.13
C GLU A 176 -24.21 -0.54 8.55
N LEU A 177 -23.20 -1.12 7.88
CA LEU A 177 -22.55 -2.33 8.32
C LEU A 177 -21.28 -1.96 9.08
N GLU A 178 -20.86 -2.81 10.00
CA GLU A 178 -19.58 -2.70 10.70
C GLU A 178 -18.74 -3.96 10.50
N ILE A 179 -17.44 -3.74 10.39
CA ILE A 179 -16.43 -4.80 10.36
C ILE A 179 -15.90 -4.98 11.78
N PHE A 180 -15.69 -6.22 12.18
CA PHE A 180 -15.10 -6.58 13.47
C PHE A 180 -14.37 -7.92 13.39
N ASN A 181 -13.57 -8.29 14.41
CA ASN A 181 -12.75 -9.50 14.44
C ASN A 181 -11.93 -9.68 13.16
N VAL A 182 -11.02 -8.74 12.89
CA VAL A 182 -10.08 -8.80 11.77
C VAL A 182 -8.91 -9.67 12.20
N GLY A 183 -8.85 -10.91 11.73
CA GLY A 183 -7.82 -11.85 12.13
C GLY A 183 -7.70 -11.96 13.66
N VAL A 184 -6.59 -11.49 14.19
CA VAL A 184 -6.33 -11.41 15.65
C VAL A 184 -6.51 -9.98 16.22
N GLY A 185 -6.87 -9.00 15.38
CA GLY A 185 -6.99 -7.58 15.71
C GLY A 185 -8.39 -7.00 15.55
N GLN A 186 -8.46 -5.70 15.50
CA GLN A 186 -9.67 -4.92 15.20
C GLN A 186 -9.41 -4.03 13.99
N ILE A 187 -10.48 -3.57 13.30
CA ILE A 187 -10.33 -2.71 12.13
C ILE A 187 -9.63 -1.37 12.45
N GLU A 188 -9.78 -0.89 13.67
CA GLU A 188 -9.15 0.33 14.18
C GLU A 188 -7.62 0.25 14.24
N ASP A 189 -7.04 -0.95 14.21
CA ASP A 189 -5.60 -1.17 14.15
C ASP A 189 -5.01 -0.80 12.78
N TYR A 190 -5.86 -0.61 11.75
CA TYR A 190 -5.51 -0.28 10.37
C TYR A 190 -5.85 1.19 10.07
N ALA A 191 -5.02 2.11 10.55
CA ALA A 191 -5.30 3.56 10.59
C ALA A 191 -5.55 4.19 9.19
N ASP A 192 -4.95 3.65 8.13
CA ASP A 192 -5.04 4.19 6.77
C ASP A 192 -6.10 3.49 5.91
N VAL A 193 -6.89 2.59 6.52
CA VAL A 193 -7.96 1.87 5.84
C VAL A 193 -9.30 2.56 6.06
N THR A 194 -10.01 2.78 4.95
CA THR A 194 -11.36 3.32 4.95
C THR A 194 -12.36 2.21 4.65
N VAL A 195 -13.39 2.09 5.47
CA VAL A 195 -14.52 1.19 5.26
C VAL A 195 -15.76 2.02 4.91
N THR A 196 -16.39 1.67 3.79
CA THR A 196 -17.68 2.28 3.38
C THR A 196 -18.69 1.16 3.21
N ALA A 197 -19.78 1.23 3.95
CA ALA A 197 -20.75 0.14 4.01
C ALA A 197 -22.13 0.67 4.40
N THR A 198 -22.69 1.55 3.58
CA THR A 198 -24.02 2.14 3.82
C THR A 198 -24.99 1.80 2.71
N VAL A 199 -26.26 1.70 3.05
CA VAL A 199 -27.35 1.60 2.09
C VAL A 199 -28.54 2.44 2.55
N ALA A 200 -29.01 3.32 1.66
CA ALA A 200 -30.20 4.12 1.90
C ALA A 200 -31.45 3.36 1.48
N THR A 201 -32.44 3.30 2.35
CA THR A 201 -33.72 2.63 2.11
C THR A 201 -34.88 3.61 2.11
N ASN A 202 -35.96 3.27 1.37
CA ASN A 202 -37.13 4.10 1.28
C ASN A 202 -38.39 3.23 1.39
N GLY A 203 -38.68 2.74 2.58
CA GLY A 203 -39.82 1.87 2.85
C GLY A 203 -39.48 0.38 2.92
N ALA A 204 -40.47 -0.49 2.83
CA ALA A 204 -40.28 -1.93 2.77
C ALA A 204 -39.79 -2.35 1.37
N GLY A 205 -38.80 -3.25 1.31
CA GLY A 205 -38.22 -3.71 0.05
C GLY A 205 -36.84 -4.31 0.22
N GLU A 206 -36.22 -4.64 -0.91
CA GLU A 206 -34.85 -5.11 -1.01
C GLU A 206 -33.99 -4.01 -1.59
N TYR A 207 -32.81 -3.78 -0.99
CA TYR A 207 -31.86 -2.74 -1.35
C TYR A 207 -30.46 -3.30 -1.45
N GLU A 208 -29.85 -3.14 -2.61
CA GLU A 208 -28.47 -3.59 -2.85
C GLU A 208 -27.47 -2.54 -2.37
N GLY A 209 -26.37 -2.99 -1.78
CA GLY A 209 -25.25 -2.17 -1.33
C GLY A 209 -23.90 -2.86 -1.54
N LEU A 210 -22.85 -2.10 -1.33
CA LEU A 210 -21.48 -2.59 -1.36
C LEU A 210 -20.76 -2.23 -0.05
N LEU A 211 -20.19 -3.23 0.60
CA LEU A 211 -19.17 -3.03 1.62
C LEU A 211 -17.84 -2.86 0.89
N THR A 212 -17.21 -1.70 1.00
CA THR A 212 -15.93 -1.40 0.35
C THR A 212 -14.86 -1.13 1.41
N ILE A 213 -13.73 -1.84 1.30
CA ILE A 213 -12.52 -1.64 2.09
C ILE A 213 -11.47 -1.06 1.15
N LYS A 214 -10.91 0.09 1.48
CA LYS A 214 -9.92 0.80 0.67
C LYS A 214 -8.79 1.34 1.54
N GLY A 215 -7.55 1.17 1.09
CA GLY A 215 -6.37 1.66 1.80
C GLY A 215 -5.08 1.19 1.16
N PRO A 216 -3.95 1.26 1.87
CA PRO A 216 -2.68 0.67 1.44
C PRO A 216 -2.85 -0.82 1.14
N LYS A 217 -2.24 -1.27 0.04
CA LYS A 217 -2.44 -2.65 -0.47
C LYS A 217 -2.08 -3.72 0.57
N SER A 218 -1.01 -3.52 1.34
CA SER A 218 -0.61 -4.45 2.40
C SER A 218 -1.68 -4.56 3.48
N GLN A 219 -2.17 -3.44 4.00
CA GLN A 219 -3.18 -3.43 5.06
C GLN A 219 -4.50 -4.04 4.59
N VAL A 220 -4.97 -3.65 3.39
CA VAL A 220 -6.21 -4.21 2.82
C VAL A 220 -6.07 -5.71 2.58
N ARG A 221 -4.91 -6.17 2.09
CA ARG A 221 -4.61 -7.58 1.92
C ARG A 221 -4.60 -8.33 3.26
N ASP A 222 -3.96 -7.79 4.29
CA ASP A 222 -3.90 -8.41 5.61
C ASP A 222 -5.30 -8.59 6.20
N ILE A 223 -6.15 -7.54 6.14
CA ILE A 223 -7.56 -7.62 6.57
C ILE A 223 -8.30 -8.72 5.81
N THR A 224 -8.17 -8.76 4.49
CA THR A 224 -8.93 -9.72 3.66
C THR A 224 -8.42 -11.15 3.77
N CYS A 225 -7.09 -11.37 3.79
CA CYS A 225 -6.50 -12.71 3.86
C CYS A 225 -6.65 -13.34 5.26
N GLU A 226 -6.51 -12.56 6.32
CA GLU A 226 -6.75 -13.05 7.69
C GLU A 226 -8.23 -13.30 7.97
N GLY A 227 -9.09 -12.64 7.21
CA GLY A 227 -10.54 -12.70 7.32
C GLY A 227 -11.10 -11.74 8.36
N PHE A 228 -12.34 -11.37 8.19
CA PHE A 228 -13.05 -10.45 9.07
C PHE A 228 -14.54 -10.80 9.14
N CYS A 229 -15.20 -10.35 10.20
CA CYS A 229 -16.63 -10.50 10.37
C CYS A 229 -17.37 -9.21 10.04
N VAL A 230 -18.59 -9.34 9.51
CA VAL A 230 -19.49 -8.24 9.14
C VAL A 230 -20.85 -8.46 9.76
N ARG A 231 -21.42 -7.41 10.33
CA ARG A 231 -22.80 -7.38 10.81
C ARG A 231 -23.44 -6.02 10.55
N GLU A 232 -24.75 -5.96 10.69
CA GLU A 232 -25.47 -4.70 10.69
C GLU A 232 -25.20 -3.94 11.99
N LYS A 233 -24.87 -2.65 11.86
CA LYS A 233 -24.63 -1.78 13.01
C LYS A 233 -25.94 -1.30 13.61
N ASN A 234 -26.15 -1.60 14.87
CA ASN A 234 -27.30 -1.08 15.59
C ASN A 234 -27.07 0.38 15.98
N THR A 235 -27.66 1.30 15.22
CA THR A 235 -27.57 2.75 15.46
C THR A 235 -28.60 3.27 16.47
N GLY A 236 -29.41 2.40 17.06
CA GLY A 236 -30.38 2.75 18.11
C GLY A 236 -31.59 3.53 17.63
N VAL A 237 -31.92 3.52 16.34
CA VAL A 237 -33.08 4.20 15.81
C VAL A 237 -34.36 3.54 16.35
N ALA A 238 -35.24 4.34 17.00
CA ALA A 238 -36.44 3.84 17.64
C ALA A 238 -37.39 3.14 16.65
N ASN A 239 -37.99 2.04 17.08
CA ASN A 239 -38.93 1.20 16.32
C ASN A 239 -38.29 0.44 15.12
N TRP A 240 -36.95 0.30 15.08
CA TRP A 240 -36.27 -0.58 14.16
C TRP A 240 -35.73 -1.80 14.91
N THR A 241 -35.84 -2.97 14.27
CA THR A 241 -35.12 -4.19 14.65
C THR A 241 -34.04 -4.39 13.60
N TYR A 242 -32.81 -4.48 14.04
CA TYR A 242 -31.64 -4.72 13.19
C TYR A 242 -31.46 -6.22 12.98
N SER A 243 -30.84 -6.58 11.86
CA SER A 243 -30.49 -7.97 11.58
C SER A 243 -29.46 -8.49 12.61
N ASP A 244 -29.64 -9.73 13.03
CA ASP A 244 -28.67 -10.47 13.85
C ASP A 244 -27.72 -11.32 12.99
N ALA A 245 -27.86 -11.25 11.67
CA ALA A 245 -27.01 -11.99 10.73
C ALA A 245 -25.56 -11.49 10.83
N VAL A 246 -24.65 -12.44 10.89
CA VAL A 246 -23.21 -12.21 10.86
C VAL A 246 -22.58 -13.01 9.73
N TYR A 247 -21.67 -12.39 9.00
CA TYR A 247 -20.93 -13.02 7.94
C TYR A 247 -19.43 -12.94 8.21
N GLN A 248 -18.71 -13.99 7.85
CA GLN A 248 -17.25 -13.99 7.83
C GLN A 248 -16.79 -14.01 6.38
N ILE A 249 -15.84 -13.12 6.06
CA ILE A 249 -15.29 -12.96 4.72
C ILE A 249 -13.81 -13.31 4.77
N PHE A 250 -13.37 -14.12 3.80
CA PHE A 250 -11.97 -14.43 3.55
C PHE A 250 -11.65 -14.08 2.11
N GLY A 251 -10.64 -13.23 1.92
CA GLY A 251 -10.05 -12.96 0.62
C GLY A 251 -8.81 -13.80 0.39
N TYR A 252 -8.50 -14.05 -0.87
CA TYR A 252 -7.25 -14.71 -1.27
C TYR A 252 -6.79 -14.20 -2.63
N GLU A 253 -5.49 -14.10 -2.78
CA GLU A 253 -4.83 -13.78 -4.04
C GLU A 253 -4.24 -15.06 -4.63
N TYR A 254 -4.37 -15.23 -5.94
CA TYR A 254 -3.77 -16.35 -6.67
C TYR A 254 -3.27 -15.89 -8.04
N GLU A 255 -2.26 -16.55 -8.54
CA GLU A 255 -1.73 -16.28 -9.87
C GLU A 255 -2.39 -17.17 -10.91
N ILE A 256 -2.90 -16.57 -11.99
CA ILE A 256 -3.31 -17.31 -13.19
C ILE A 256 -2.23 -17.09 -14.25
N THR A 257 -1.68 -18.20 -14.76
CA THR A 257 -0.78 -18.16 -15.90
C THR A 257 -1.54 -18.54 -17.15
N THR A 258 -1.67 -17.61 -18.09
CA THR A 258 -2.26 -17.83 -19.41
C THR A 258 -1.22 -17.44 -20.47
N ASP A 259 -0.92 -18.35 -21.39
CA ASP A 259 0.05 -18.14 -22.48
C ASP A 259 1.45 -17.66 -22.01
N GLY A 260 1.89 -18.13 -20.84
CA GLY A 260 3.19 -17.79 -20.28
C GLY A 260 3.26 -16.43 -19.58
N GLN A 261 2.13 -15.73 -19.45
CA GLN A 261 2.02 -14.51 -18.65
C GLN A 261 1.24 -14.79 -17.36
N SER A 262 1.82 -14.46 -16.21
CA SER A 262 1.16 -14.56 -14.91
C SER A 262 0.46 -13.25 -14.57
N ALA A 263 -0.80 -13.34 -14.16
CA ALA A 263 -1.56 -12.23 -13.64
C ALA A 263 -2.10 -12.60 -12.24
N ALA A 264 -1.90 -11.71 -11.27
CA ALA A 264 -2.51 -11.85 -9.96
C ALA A 264 -4.03 -11.61 -10.06
N GLN A 265 -4.80 -12.52 -9.49
CA GLN A 265 -6.24 -12.37 -9.32
C GLN A 265 -6.60 -12.49 -7.86
N SER A 266 -7.62 -11.73 -7.44
CA SER A 266 -8.18 -11.82 -6.10
C SER A 266 -9.59 -12.40 -6.15
N SER A 267 -9.89 -13.23 -5.17
CA SER A 267 -11.22 -13.77 -4.95
C SER A 267 -11.56 -13.73 -3.47
N TYR A 268 -12.81 -13.97 -3.13
CA TYR A 268 -13.25 -14.01 -1.74
C TYR A 268 -14.39 -15.03 -1.55
N ASP A 269 -14.48 -15.54 -0.33
CA ASP A 269 -15.58 -16.40 0.14
C ASP A 269 -16.31 -15.70 1.27
N ILE A 270 -17.65 -15.71 1.23
CA ILE A 270 -18.53 -15.17 2.26
C ILE A 270 -19.26 -16.35 2.93
N PHE A 271 -19.12 -16.49 4.24
CA PHE A 271 -19.79 -17.52 5.01
C PHE A 271 -20.72 -16.88 6.06
N PRO A 272 -21.99 -17.30 6.12
CA PRO A 272 -22.81 -16.99 7.28
C PRO A 272 -22.26 -17.72 8.50
N VAL A 273 -22.14 -16.99 9.61
CA VAL A 273 -21.59 -17.51 10.87
C VAL A 273 -22.52 -17.25 12.05
N LYS A 274 -22.38 -17.98 13.11
CA LYS A 274 -23.07 -17.78 14.39
C LYS A 274 -22.04 -17.74 15.52
N LEU A 275 -22.35 -16.95 16.55
CA LEU A 275 -21.57 -16.96 17.78
C LEU A 275 -21.82 -18.25 18.54
N VAL A 276 -20.76 -18.93 18.92
CA VAL A 276 -20.77 -20.13 19.77
C VAL A 276 -20.02 -19.80 21.04
N GLU A 277 -20.70 -19.93 22.16
CA GLU A 277 -20.11 -19.77 23.50
C GLU A 277 -19.70 -21.14 24.06
N THR A 278 -18.50 -21.22 24.60
CA THR A 278 -17.94 -22.40 25.25
C THR A 278 -17.28 -22.03 26.55
N ASP A 279 -16.93 -23.03 27.37
CA ASP A 279 -16.18 -22.83 28.65
C ASP A 279 -14.80 -22.15 28.38
N ASN A 280 -14.27 -22.22 27.18
CA ASN A 280 -12.99 -21.64 26.78
C ASN A 280 -13.10 -20.26 26.07
N GLY A 281 -14.30 -19.68 26.00
CA GLY A 281 -14.58 -18.41 25.34
C GLY A 281 -15.60 -18.53 24.21
N ALA A 282 -15.83 -17.43 23.51
CA ALA A 282 -16.77 -17.34 22.39
C ALA A 282 -16.00 -17.26 21.05
N PHE A 283 -16.52 -17.91 20.03
CA PHE A 283 -16.00 -17.84 18.66
C PHE A 283 -17.13 -17.89 17.62
N TYR A 284 -16.83 -17.47 16.40
CA TYR A 284 -17.77 -17.55 15.29
C TYR A 284 -17.57 -18.86 14.52
N GLU A 285 -18.65 -19.61 14.34
CA GLU A 285 -18.67 -20.88 13.61
C GLU A 285 -19.49 -20.73 12.31
N LYS A 286 -18.98 -21.25 11.20
CA LYS A 286 -19.73 -21.30 9.93
C LYS A 286 -21.02 -22.10 10.10
N THR A 287 -22.11 -21.53 9.61
CA THR A 287 -23.42 -22.23 9.63
C THR A 287 -23.61 -23.15 8.42
N GLN A 288 -22.73 -23.02 7.42
CA GLN A 288 -22.67 -23.87 6.22
C GLN A 288 -21.27 -23.90 5.62
N ASP A 289 -20.92 -24.97 4.92
CA ASP A 289 -19.60 -25.17 4.30
C ASP A 289 -19.47 -24.46 2.94
N THR A 290 -20.58 -24.14 2.29
CA THR A 290 -20.59 -23.49 0.98
C THR A 290 -20.68 -21.98 1.15
N PRO A 291 -19.80 -21.19 0.50
CA PRO A 291 -19.90 -19.75 0.54
C PRO A 291 -21.17 -19.24 -0.17
N VAL A 292 -21.65 -18.07 0.25
CA VAL A 292 -22.76 -17.38 -0.40
C VAL A 292 -22.23 -16.30 -1.34
N ALA A 293 -23.02 -15.95 -2.35
CA ALA A 293 -22.63 -14.94 -3.33
C ALA A 293 -22.72 -13.50 -2.78
N SER A 294 -23.57 -13.28 -1.76
CA SER A 294 -23.83 -11.97 -1.16
C SER A 294 -24.30 -12.12 0.27
N MET A 295 -24.03 -11.13 1.11
CA MET A 295 -24.58 -11.03 2.47
C MET A 295 -26.03 -10.55 2.40
N THR A 296 -26.89 -11.05 3.30
CA THR A 296 -28.31 -10.59 3.41
C THR A 296 -28.63 -10.21 4.85
N PHE A 297 -29.10 -8.99 5.05
CA PHE A 297 -29.48 -8.44 6.35
C PHE A 297 -30.98 -8.10 6.35
N GLU A 298 -31.77 -8.75 7.22
CA GLU A 298 -33.22 -8.58 7.30
C GLU A 298 -33.65 -7.74 8.52
#